data_fabc4191af2738533894e719f66cfd8a
#
_entry.id   fabc4191af2738533894e719f66cfd8a
#
_cell.length_a   1.000
_cell.length_b   1.000
_cell.length_c   1.000
_cell.angle_alpha   90.00
_cell.angle_beta   90.00
_cell.angle_gamma   90.00
#
_symmetry.space_group_name_H-M   'P 1'
#
loop_
_entity.id
_entity.type
_entity.pdbx_description
1 polymer ?
#
loop_
_entity_poly.entity_id
_entity_poly.type
_entity_poly.pdbx_seq_one_letter_code
_entity_poly.pdbx_strand_id
1 'polypeptide(L)'
;MRILVTGPRGFVGARIMDELGPDAIPAPSLRTADEEEIRRIVDAAQPDLIIHTAAMSDIPTCENDPDGSYHANVEIPVWLARTGTKCVMFSTDQVYSGCAGEGPYTEEETAPSNLYSRHKLEMEQRTLDIHPETVHLRATWMYDMPKYSVPNRGNFLVNMLRQPEIAFSATQHRAVTYVREVSGLIRQAALLPGGAYNYGSENTLTMLETAEWLKARLDLPIKIRDAGSRHHLWMDCAKIKNHGINFCNTTDGLQKCIRDYSL
;
A
#
# COMPACT_ATOMS: atom_id res chain seq x y z
N MET A 1 -4.28 19.82 13.00
CA MET A 1 -4.62 18.42 13.37
C MET A 1 -3.32 17.69 13.69
N ARG A 2 -3.28 16.90 14.73
CA ARG A 2 -2.08 16.13 15.15
C ARG A 2 -2.21 14.71 14.58
N ILE A 3 -1.34 14.33 13.67
CA ILE A 3 -1.44 13.04 12.98
C ILE A 3 -0.18 12.21 13.29
N LEU A 4 -0.36 11.13 14.05
CA LEU A 4 0.73 10.19 14.33
C LEU A 4 0.94 9.27 13.13
N VAL A 5 2.15 9.28 12.53
CA VAL A 5 2.49 8.44 11.40
C VAL A 5 3.45 7.34 11.85
N THR A 6 3.03 6.08 11.78
CA THR A 6 3.91 4.94 12.03
C THR A 6 4.67 4.56 10.76
N GLY A 7 5.87 4.05 10.89
CA GLY A 7 6.74 3.79 9.74
C GLY A 7 7.15 5.05 8.97
N PRO A 8 7.42 6.19 9.63
CA PRO A 8 7.64 7.50 8.99
C PRO A 8 8.86 7.53 8.06
N ARG A 9 9.76 6.56 8.17
CA ARG A 9 10.94 6.40 7.30
C ARG A 9 10.76 5.32 6.23
N GLY A 10 9.58 4.70 6.14
CA GLY A 10 9.24 3.73 5.10
C GLY A 10 8.92 4.38 3.76
N PHE A 11 8.76 3.56 2.71
CA PHE A 11 8.49 4.04 1.35
C PHE A 11 7.23 4.91 1.27
N VAL A 12 6.13 4.48 1.89
CA VAL A 12 4.87 5.25 1.94
C VAL A 12 4.93 6.32 3.04
N GLY A 13 5.38 5.94 4.24
CA GLY A 13 5.36 6.81 5.41
C GLY A 13 6.15 8.11 5.21
N ALA A 14 7.32 8.07 4.57
CA ALA A 14 8.12 9.27 4.32
C ALA A 14 7.39 10.28 3.40
N ARG A 15 6.62 9.79 2.43
CA ARG A 15 5.84 10.65 1.53
C ARG A 15 4.59 11.23 2.20
N ILE A 16 3.99 10.45 3.09
CA ILE A 16 2.89 10.95 3.95
C ILE A 16 3.42 12.01 4.92
N MET A 17 4.61 11.83 5.50
CA MET A 17 5.25 12.86 6.33
C MET A 17 5.45 14.17 5.56
N ASP A 18 5.94 14.10 4.32
CA ASP A 18 6.11 15.28 3.47
C ASP A 18 4.76 15.97 3.16
N GLU A 19 3.75 15.19 2.80
CA GLU A 19 2.41 15.69 2.44
C GLU A 19 1.70 16.36 3.63
N LEU A 20 1.82 15.77 4.81
CA LEU A 20 1.18 16.28 6.01
C LEU A 20 1.93 17.47 6.63
N GLY A 21 3.24 17.57 6.38
CA GLY A 21 4.08 18.66 6.89
C GLY A 21 3.99 18.81 8.41
N PRO A 22 3.68 20.03 8.92
CA PRO A 22 3.65 20.29 10.36
C PRO A 22 2.57 19.55 11.15
N ASP A 23 1.58 18.98 10.49
CA ASP A 23 0.55 18.16 11.14
C ASP A 23 1.08 16.77 11.53
N ALA A 24 2.14 16.29 10.86
CA ALA A 24 2.67 14.95 11.05
C ALA A 24 3.57 14.84 12.29
N ILE A 25 3.30 13.83 13.10
CA ILE A 25 4.15 13.43 14.24
C ILE A 25 4.77 12.07 13.88
N PRO A 26 6.10 11.97 13.74
CA PRO A 26 6.73 10.69 13.47
C PRO A 26 6.68 9.77 14.69
N ALA A 27 6.09 8.59 14.54
CA ALA A 27 6.20 7.57 15.59
C ALA A 27 7.60 6.98 15.64
N PRO A 28 8.09 6.57 16.82
CA PRO A 28 9.30 5.78 16.93
C PRO A 28 9.11 4.41 16.25
N SER A 29 10.17 3.58 16.21
CA SER A 29 10.06 2.21 15.71
C SER A 29 9.16 1.40 16.62
N LEU A 30 8.16 0.75 16.05
CA LEU A 30 7.24 -0.14 16.77
C LEU A 30 7.61 -1.62 16.65
N ARG A 31 8.75 -1.93 16.02
CA ARG A 31 9.12 -3.32 15.68
C ARG A 31 9.14 -4.29 16.86
N THR A 32 9.50 -3.80 18.03
CA THR A 32 9.60 -4.60 19.28
C THR A 32 8.68 -4.07 20.37
N ALA A 33 7.78 -3.13 20.03
CA ALA A 33 6.88 -2.53 20.97
C ALA A 33 5.79 -3.54 21.39
N ASP A 34 5.47 -3.56 22.66
CA ASP A 34 4.30 -4.22 23.20
C ASP A 34 3.09 -3.27 23.29
N GLU A 35 1.96 -3.76 23.74
CA GLU A 35 0.72 -2.99 23.85
C GLU A 35 0.86 -1.79 24.79
N GLU A 36 1.59 -1.94 25.89
CA GLU A 36 1.80 -0.87 26.86
C GLU A 36 2.68 0.24 26.30
N GLU A 37 3.73 -0.13 25.55
CA GLU A 37 4.59 0.84 24.89
C GLU A 37 3.84 1.61 23.79
N ILE A 38 3.01 0.93 23.00
CA ILE A 38 2.16 1.59 22.00
C ILE A 38 1.21 2.58 22.66
N ARG A 39 0.56 2.19 23.75
CA ARG A 39 -0.31 3.11 24.51
C ARG A 39 0.46 4.33 24.98
N ARG A 40 1.65 4.15 25.59
CA ARG A 40 2.50 5.26 26.03
C ARG A 40 2.90 6.21 24.89
N ILE A 41 3.21 5.66 23.70
CA ILE A 41 3.54 6.47 22.53
C ILE A 41 2.36 7.31 22.08
N VAL A 42 1.16 6.72 22.00
CA VAL A 42 -0.07 7.42 21.59
C VAL A 42 -0.48 8.46 22.64
N ASP A 43 -0.42 8.11 23.93
CA ASP A 43 -0.72 9.03 25.05
C ASP A 43 0.24 10.24 25.05
N ALA A 44 1.52 10.04 24.79
CA ALA A 44 2.50 11.13 24.71
C ALA A 44 2.30 12.01 23.47
N ALA A 45 1.89 11.41 22.34
CA ALA A 45 1.66 12.13 21.10
C ALA A 45 0.31 12.86 21.07
N GLN A 46 -0.71 12.41 21.82
CA GLN A 46 -2.07 12.96 21.83
C GLN A 46 -2.58 13.24 20.39
N PRO A 47 -2.59 12.25 19.50
CA PRO A 47 -2.98 12.47 18.12
C PRO A 47 -4.50 12.51 17.93
N ASP A 48 -4.96 13.34 17.00
CA ASP A 48 -6.35 13.34 16.52
C ASP A 48 -6.61 12.17 15.55
N LEU A 49 -5.54 11.66 14.92
CA LEU A 49 -5.57 10.61 13.91
C LEU A 49 -4.26 9.82 13.92
N ILE A 50 -4.34 8.52 13.68
CA ILE A 50 -3.18 7.65 13.44
C ILE A 50 -3.19 7.20 11.98
N ILE A 51 -2.07 7.39 11.25
CA ILE A 51 -1.85 6.79 9.94
C ILE A 51 -0.80 5.70 10.09
N HIS A 52 -1.24 4.45 9.93
CA HIS A 52 -0.39 3.28 10.13
C HIS A 52 0.14 2.75 8.80
N THR A 53 1.43 3.00 8.53
CA THR A 53 2.14 2.52 7.33
C THR A 53 3.22 1.48 7.63
N ALA A 54 3.52 1.25 8.90
CA ALA A 54 4.49 0.23 9.29
C ALA A 54 3.95 -1.17 9.01
N ALA A 55 4.74 -2.01 8.37
CA ALA A 55 4.38 -3.39 8.08
C ALA A 55 5.62 -4.23 7.77
N MET A 56 5.53 -5.53 7.95
CA MET A 56 6.38 -6.51 7.28
C MET A 56 5.67 -6.89 5.97
N SER A 57 6.09 -6.33 4.82
CA SER A 57 5.34 -6.42 3.56
C SER A 57 5.97 -7.35 2.52
N ASP A 58 7.12 -7.94 2.83
CA ASP A 58 7.80 -8.90 1.96
C ASP A 58 7.27 -10.30 2.22
N ILE A 59 6.59 -10.88 1.22
CA ILE A 59 5.91 -12.18 1.36
C ILE A 59 6.87 -13.29 1.80
N PRO A 60 8.05 -13.48 1.14
CA PRO A 60 9.03 -14.46 1.62
C PRO A 60 9.49 -14.24 3.06
N THR A 61 9.69 -13.00 3.47
CA THR A 61 10.06 -12.68 4.86
C THR A 61 8.94 -13.06 5.83
N CYS A 62 7.67 -12.82 5.49
CA CYS A 62 6.53 -13.21 6.33
C CYS A 62 6.42 -14.74 6.46
N GLU A 63 6.63 -15.49 5.38
CA GLU A 63 6.59 -16.96 5.41
C GLU A 63 7.76 -17.55 6.23
N ASN A 64 8.93 -16.87 6.23
CA ASN A 64 10.11 -17.32 6.99
C ASN A 64 10.07 -16.90 8.46
N ASP A 65 9.34 -15.86 8.83
CA ASP A 65 9.16 -15.34 10.19
C ASP A 65 7.68 -15.07 10.47
N PRO A 66 6.88 -16.14 10.67
CA PRO A 66 5.44 -16.01 10.89
C PRO A 66 5.08 -15.18 12.13
N ASP A 67 5.81 -15.35 13.23
CA ASP A 67 5.55 -14.66 14.50
C ASP A 67 5.87 -13.15 14.36
N GLY A 68 7.02 -12.80 13.77
CA GLY A 68 7.36 -11.41 13.48
C GLY A 68 6.40 -10.77 12.49
N SER A 69 5.90 -11.54 11.51
CA SER A 69 4.86 -11.07 10.58
C SER A 69 3.52 -10.84 11.29
N TYR A 70 3.13 -11.73 12.20
CA TYR A 70 1.91 -11.58 12.98
C TYR A 70 1.99 -10.37 13.90
N HIS A 71 3.09 -10.23 14.61
CA HIS A 71 3.36 -9.09 15.48
C HIS A 71 3.24 -7.76 14.69
N ALA A 72 3.97 -7.64 13.57
CA ALA A 72 4.01 -6.40 12.80
C ALA A 72 2.71 -6.08 12.06
N ASN A 73 2.00 -7.09 11.57
CA ASN A 73 0.86 -6.92 10.67
C ASN A 73 -0.50 -7.10 11.35
N VAL A 74 -0.56 -7.66 12.56
CA VAL A 74 -1.82 -7.90 13.30
C VAL A 74 -1.79 -7.26 14.68
N GLU A 75 -0.82 -7.63 15.56
CA GLU A 75 -0.82 -7.18 16.95
C GLU A 75 -0.66 -5.67 17.07
N ILE A 76 0.37 -5.11 16.44
CA ILE A 76 0.61 -3.66 16.47
C ILE A 76 -0.62 -2.85 15.99
N PRO A 77 -1.23 -3.12 14.81
CA PRO A 77 -2.47 -2.45 14.40
C PRO A 77 -3.63 -2.60 15.40
N VAL A 78 -3.80 -3.80 15.96
CA VAL A 78 -4.83 -4.09 16.96
C VAL A 78 -4.61 -3.22 18.22
N TRP A 79 -3.39 -3.11 18.69
CA TRP A 79 -3.07 -2.27 19.86
C TRP A 79 -3.25 -0.78 19.57
N LEU A 80 -2.93 -0.32 18.34
CA LEU A 80 -3.23 1.04 17.92
C LEU A 80 -4.75 1.30 17.91
N ALA A 81 -5.56 0.39 17.39
CA ALA A 81 -7.03 0.54 17.40
C ALA A 81 -7.60 0.58 18.83
N ARG A 82 -7.03 -0.19 19.78
CA ARG A 82 -7.42 -0.20 21.19
C ARG A 82 -7.17 1.12 21.93
N THR A 83 -6.34 2.01 21.38
CA THR A 83 -6.15 3.34 21.98
C THR A 83 -7.37 4.24 21.84
N GLY A 84 -8.35 3.86 21.00
CA GLY A 84 -9.57 4.64 20.75
C GLY A 84 -9.38 5.85 19.82
N THR A 85 -8.16 6.07 19.33
CA THR A 85 -7.90 7.09 18.31
C THR A 85 -8.27 6.54 16.93
N LYS A 86 -8.98 7.34 16.11
CA LYS A 86 -9.28 6.94 14.72
C LYS A 86 -8.00 6.57 13.97
N CYS A 87 -8.06 5.46 13.25
CA CYS A 87 -6.92 4.94 12.48
C CYS A 87 -7.22 4.89 10.98
N VAL A 88 -6.23 5.24 10.17
CA VAL A 88 -6.13 4.91 8.74
C VAL A 88 -4.96 3.93 8.59
N MET A 89 -5.25 2.71 8.18
CA MET A 89 -4.28 1.63 8.13
C MET A 89 -4.07 1.14 6.69
N PHE A 90 -2.83 1.04 6.26
CA PHE A 90 -2.53 0.47 4.96
C PHE A 90 -2.69 -1.05 4.98
N SER A 91 -3.56 -1.55 4.12
CA SER A 91 -3.73 -2.94 3.75
C SER A 91 -3.17 -3.19 2.35
N THR A 92 -3.61 -4.23 1.64
CA THR A 92 -2.95 -4.72 0.44
C THR A 92 -3.92 -5.33 -0.57
N ASP A 93 -3.63 -5.20 -1.87
CA ASP A 93 -4.26 -5.95 -2.95
C ASP A 93 -4.04 -7.47 -2.85
N GLN A 94 -3.04 -7.91 -2.08
CA GLN A 94 -2.76 -9.35 -1.88
C GLN A 94 -3.91 -10.12 -1.20
N VAL A 95 -4.88 -9.43 -0.60
CA VAL A 95 -6.10 -10.08 -0.08
C VAL A 95 -6.93 -10.75 -1.18
N TYR A 96 -6.67 -10.43 -2.44
CA TYR A 96 -7.29 -11.03 -3.62
C TYR A 96 -6.48 -12.17 -4.25
N SER A 97 -5.31 -12.50 -3.71
CA SER A 97 -4.32 -13.38 -4.34
C SER A 97 -4.78 -14.83 -4.56
N GLY A 98 -5.85 -15.27 -3.94
CA GLY A 98 -6.47 -16.59 -4.12
C GLY A 98 -7.86 -16.52 -4.72
N CYS A 99 -8.33 -15.35 -5.15
CA CYS A 99 -9.64 -15.23 -5.81
C CYS A 99 -9.67 -15.99 -7.13
N ALA A 100 -10.80 -16.62 -7.41
CA ALA A 100 -11.09 -17.20 -8.71
C ALA A 100 -11.57 -16.11 -9.68
N GLY A 101 -11.20 -16.24 -10.97
CA GLY A 101 -11.58 -15.28 -12.00
C GLY A 101 -10.52 -14.21 -12.24
N GLU A 102 -10.85 -13.22 -13.05
CA GLU A 102 -9.91 -12.22 -13.55
C GLU A 102 -10.03 -10.87 -12.83
N GLY A 103 -11.11 -10.66 -12.08
CA GLY A 103 -11.47 -9.36 -11.50
C GLY A 103 -12.21 -8.45 -12.49
N PRO A 104 -12.36 -7.13 -12.27
CA PRO A 104 -11.85 -6.45 -11.06
C PRO A 104 -12.59 -6.87 -9.79
N TYR A 105 -11.87 -6.99 -8.66
CA TYR A 105 -12.43 -7.45 -7.38
C TYR A 105 -12.92 -6.28 -6.53
N THR A 106 -14.13 -6.42 -6.01
CA THR A 106 -14.69 -5.52 -5.00
C THR A 106 -14.10 -5.81 -3.61
N GLU A 107 -14.39 -4.94 -2.63
CA GLU A 107 -13.86 -5.11 -1.28
C GLU A 107 -14.40 -6.35 -0.56
N GLU A 108 -15.50 -6.92 -1.01
CA GLU A 108 -16.15 -8.10 -0.44
C GLU A 108 -15.51 -9.44 -0.93
N GLU A 109 -14.83 -9.43 -2.07
CA GLU A 109 -14.33 -10.63 -2.77
C GLU A 109 -12.92 -11.05 -2.32
N THR A 110 -12.69 -11.21 -1.02
CA THR A 110 -11.35 -11.54 -0.51
C THR A 110 -11.09 -13.04 -0.44
N ALA A 111 -9.90 -13.46 -0.87
CA ALA A 111 -9.38 -14.83 -0.75
C ALA A 111 -7.84 -14.79 -0.62
N PRO A 112 -7.28 -14.52 0.58
CA PRO A 112 -5.84 -14.40 0.76
C PRO A 112 -5.16 -15.76 0.62
N SER A 113 -4.09 -15.87 -0.20
CA SER A 113 -3.39 -17.12 -0.48
C SER A 113 -2.04 -17.28 0.22
N ASN A 114 -1.45 -16.18 0.72
CA ASN A 114 -0.16 -16.16 1.41
C ASN A 114 -0.29 -15.62 2.84
N LEU A 115 0.72 -15.84 3.68
CA LEU A 115 0.68 -15.45 5.08
C LEU A 115 0.53 -13.95 5.28
N TYR A 116 1.26 -13.13 4.50
CA TYR A 116 1.13 -11.68 4.55
C TYR A 116 -0.31 -11.22 4.32
N SER A 117 -0.95 -11.73 3.26
CA SER A 117 -2.33 -11.35 2.92
C SER A 117 -3.35 -11.83 3.96
N ARG A 118 -3.14 -13.02 4.57
CA ARG A 118 -3.97 -13.52 5.68
C ARG A 118 -3.86 -12.60 6.89
N HIS A 119 -2.64 -12.23 7.30
CA HIS A 119 -2.42 -11.31 8.42
C HIS A 119 -3.03 -9.93 8.15
N LYS A 120 -2.93 -9.41 6.92
CA LYS A 120 -3.53 -8.12 6.57
C LYS A 120 -5.06 -8.16 6.61
N LEU A 121 -5.67 -9.25 6.15
CA LEU A 121 -7.13 -9.41 6.23
C LEU A 121 -7.60 -9.60 7.69
N GLU A 122 -6.87 -10.38 8.50
CA GLU A 122 -7.15 -10.51 9.95
C GLU A 122 -7.02 -9.16 10.66
N MET A 123 -6.00 -8.37 10.34
CA MET A 123 -5.86 -7.01 10.83
C MET A 123 -7.11 -6.17 10.55
N GLU A 124 -7.59 -6.16 9.29
CA GLU A 124 -8.80 -5.42 8.90
C GLU A 124 -10.00 -5.81 9.78
N GLN A 125 -10.27 -7.10 9.91
CA GLN A 125 -11.40 -7.62 10.67
C GLN A 125 -11.30 -7.24 12.15
N ARG A 126 -10.17 -7.54 12.79
CA ARG A 126 -9.98 -7.33 14.24
C ARG A 126 -10.00 -5.85 14.62
N THR A 127 -9.42 -5.00 13.80
CA THR A 127 -9.38 -3.55 14.11
C THR A 127 -10.72 -2.88 13.88
N LEU A 128 -11.54 -3.33 12.92
CA LEU A 128 -12.93 -2.89 12.75
C LEU A 128 -13.84 -3.32 13.91
N ASP A 129 -13.65 -4.56 14.41
CA ASP A 129 -14.40 -5.04 15.58
C ASP A 129 -14.12 -4.19 16.84
N ILE A 130 -12.87 -3.69 16.99
CA ILE A 130 -12.44 -2.87 18.12
C ILE A 130 -12.84 -1.42 17.94
N HIS A 131 -12.60 -0.87 16.77
CA HIS A 131 -12.85 0.55 16.45
C HIS A 131 -13.51 0.66 15.06
N PRO A 132 -14.86 0.68 15.00
CA PRO A 132 -15.61 0.63 13.73
C PRO A 132 -15.34 1.79 12.77
N GLU A 133 -14.74 2.89 13.22
CA GLU A 133 -14.35 4.02 12.36
C GLU A 133 -12.97 3.86 11.72
N THR A 134 -12.26 2.74 11.96
CA THR A 134 -10.98 2.44 11.33
C THR A 134 -11.13 2.30 9.81
N VAL A 135 -10.28 2.98 9.07
CA VAL A 135 -10.24 2.94 7.60
C VAL A 135 -9.08 2.05 7.15
N HIS A 136 -9.34 1.07 6.30
CA HIS A 136 -8.33 0.22 5.70
C HIS A 136 -8.16 0.54 4.23
N LEU A 137 -6.93 0.88 3.84
CA LEU A 137 -6.58 1.22 2.46
C LEU A 137 -5.86 0.02 1.82
N ARG A 138 -6.59 -0.77 1.02
CA ARG A 138 -6.00 -1.86 0.23
C ARG A 138 -5.23 -1.28 -0.93
N ALA A 139 -3.95 -1.02 -0.69
CA ALA A 139 -3.08 -0.41 -1.69
C ALA A 139 -2.53 -1.47 -2.65
N THR A 140 -2.39 -1.11 -3.92
CA THR A 140 -1.69 -1.90 -4.92
C THR A 140 -0.18 -1.65 -4.90
N TRP A 141 0.60 -2.26 -5.79
CA TRP A 141 2.04 -2.06 -5.87
C TRP A 141 2.36 -0.60 -6.20
N MET A 142 3.03 0.08 -5.29
CA MET A 142 3.36 1.49 -5.41
C MET A 142 4.75 1.69 -5.98
N TYR A 143 4.92 2.76 -6.78
CA TYR A 143 6.22 3.13 -7.35
C TYR A 143 6.52 4.62 -7.18
N ASP A 144 7.81 4.94 -7.20
CA ASP A 144 8.38 6.29 -7.28
C ASP A 144 9.87 6.18 -7.59
N MET A 145 10.49 7.30 -7.95
CA MET A 145 11.94 7.43 -7.96
C MET A 145 12.51 7.48 -6.53
N PRO A 146 13.76 7.06 -6.32
CA PRO A 146 14.41 7.18 -5.02
C PRO A 146 14.55 8.66 -4.64
N LYS A 147 13.80 9.09 -3.64
CA LYS A 147 13.82 10.47 -3.14
C LYS A 147 14.42 10.56 -1.73
N TYR A 148 14.25 9.52 -0.93
CA TYR A 148 14.66 9.49 0.47
C TYR A 148 15.78 8.47 0.65
N SER A 149 16.60 8.65 1.70
CA SER A 149 17.59 7.65 2.13
C SER A 149 16.92 6.39 2.72
N VAL A 150 15.88 5.89 2.03
CA VAL A 150 15.16 4.69 2.40
C VAL A 150 15.76 3.52 1.62
N PRO A 151 16.03 2.38 2.26
CA PRO A 151 16.43 1.18 1.55
C PRO A 151 15.42 0.87 0.45
N ASN A 152 15.82 1.09 -0.81
CA ASN A 152 14.95 0.83 -1.94
C ASN A 152 15.08 -0.64 -2.32
N ARG A 153 14.09 -1.44 -1.93
CA ARG A 153 13.98 -2.86 -2.35
C ARG A 153 13.58 -3.03 -3.82
N GLY A 154 13.54 -1.91 -4.57
CA GLY A 154 13.00 -1.85 -5.91
C GLY A 154 11.48 -1.61 -5.90
N ASN A 155 11.00 -1.05 -6.97
CA ASN A 155 9.59 -0.95 -7.32
C ASN A 155 9.46 -1.08 -8.83
N PHE A 156 8.25 -1.13 -9.36
CA PHE A 156 8.02 -1.33 -10.79
C PHE A 156 8.87 -0.40 -11.65
N LEU A 157 8.81 0.91 -11.42
CA LEU A 157 9.54 1.91 -12.22
C LEU A 157 11.07 1.74 -12.11
N VAL A 158 11.59 1.65 -10.88
CA VAL A 158 13.04 1.52 -10.63
C VAL A 158 13.60 0.24 -11.23
N ASN A 159 12.84 -0.86 -11.15
CA ASN A 159 13.24 -2.14 -11.74
C ASN A 159 13.29 -2.02 -13.27
N MET A 160 12.31 -1.38 -13.90
CA MET A 160 12.31 -1.13 -15.34
C MET A 160 13.50 -0.27 -15.80
N LEU A 161 13.91 0.71 -14.99
CA LEU A 161 15.01 1.62 -15.33
C LEU A 161 16.40 1.03 -15.12
N ARG A 162 16.55 0.01 -14.25
CA ARG A 162 17.86 -0.45 -13.79
C ARG A 162 18.24 -1.87 -14.19
N GLN A 163 17.25 -2.71 -14.45
CA GLN A 163 17.54 -4.11 -14.79
C GLN A 163 17.72 -4.28 -16.29
N PRO A 164 18.68 -5.10 -16.75
CA PRO A 164 18.84 -5.37 -18.17
C PRO A 164 17.73 -6.27 -18.72
N GLU A 165 17.10 -7.05 -17.83
CA GLU A 165 16.04 -7.97 -18.16
C GLU A 165 15.06 -8.11 -16.99
N ILE A 166 13.77 -8.22 -17.29
CA ILE A 166 12.69 -8.41 -16.32
C ILE A 166 11.60 -9.32 -16.88
N ALA A 167 10.84 -9.98 -16.02
CA ALA A 167 9.72 -10.81 -16.43
C ALA A 167 8.43 -10.34 -15.77
N PHE A 168 7.37 -10.16 -16.59
CA PHE A 168 6.01 -9.86 -16.15
C PHE A 168 5.02 -10.79 -16.87
N SER A 169 3.89 -11.06 -16.24
CA SER A 169 2.88 -11.96 -16.80
C SER A 169 2.08 -11.28 -17.91
N ALA A 170 1.90 -11.99 -19.02
CA ALA A 170 1.02 -11.59 -20.12
C ALA A 170 -0.47 -11.78 -19.82
N THR A 171 -0.80 -12.42 -18.69
CA THR A 171 -2.20 -12.69 -18.30
C THR A 171 -2.62 -11.99 -17.01
N GLN A 172 -1.66 -11.54 -16.19
CA GLN A 172 -1.98 -10.92 -14.91
C GLN A 172 -2.47 -9.48 -15.10
N HIS A 173 -3.70 -9.21 -14.67
CA HIS A 173 -4.21 -7.85 -14.47
C HIS A 173 -3.88 -7.38 -13.06
N ARG A 174 -3.16 -6.29 -12.97
CA ARG A 174 -2.79 -5.59 -11.73
C ARG A 174 -2.45 -4.14 -12.06
N ALA A 175 -2.85 -3.22 -11.22
CA ALA A 175 -2.40 -1.84 -11.31
C ALA A 175 -1.07 -1.63 -10.57
N VAL A 176 -0.35 -0.59 -10.98
CA VAL A 176 0.73 0.02 -10.19
C VAL A 176 0.40 1.48 -9.98
N THR A 177 0.61 1.99 -8.77
CA THR A 177 0.18 3.33 -8.37
C THR A 177 1.34 4.24 -8.03
N TYR A 178 1.29 5.45 -8.54
CA TYR A 178 2.25 6.50 -8.18
C TYR A 178 2.05 6.90 -6.72
N VAL A 179 3.05 6.66 -5.87
CA VAL A 179 2.90 6.83 -4.42
C VAL A 179 2.61 8.27 -4.00
N ARG A 180 2.95 9.27 -4.82
CA ARG A 180 2.57 10.67 -4.54
C ARG A 180 1.07 10.91 -4.65
N GLU A 181 0.35 10.14 -5.46
CA GLU A 181 -1.12 10.19 -5.45
C GLU A 181 -1.66 9.56 -4.17
N VAL A 182 -1.07 8.43 -3.73
CA VAL A 182 -1.40 7.80 -2.45
C VAL A 182 -1.24 8.77 -1.28
N SER A 183 -0.11 9.47 -1.20
CA SER A 183 0.11 10.47 -0.13
C SER A 183 -0.76 11.72 -0.30
N GLY A 184 -0.93 12.22 -1.53
CA GLY A 184 -1.73 13.43 -1.79
C GLY A 184 -3.22 13.28 -1.46
N LEU A 185 -3.75 12.05 -1.52
CA LEU A 185 -5.15 11.75 -1.21
C LEU A 185 -5.37 11.32 0.26
N ILE A 186 -4.31 11.25 1.07
CA ILE A 186 -4.39 10.68 2.43
C ILE A 186 -5.31 11.49 3.37
N ARG A 187 -5.37 12.81 3.24
CA ARG A 187 -6.27 13.65 4.04
C ARG A 187 -7.74 13.37 3.71
N GLN A 188 -8.05 13.11 2.44
CA GLN A 188 -9.40 12.74 2.01
C GLN A 188 -9.74 11.32 2.51
N ALA A 189 -8.79 10.39 2.40
CA ALA A 189 -8.95 9.03 2.93
C ALA A 189 -9.21 9.01 4.43
N ALA A 190 -8.65 9.95 5.20
CA ALA A 190 -8.89 10.07 6.64
C ALA A 190 -10.34 10.46 7.00
N LEU A 191 -11.07 11.01 6.05
CA LEU A 191 -12.48 11.40 6.23
C LEU A 191 -13.47 10.28 5.84
N LEU A 192 -12.99 9.18 5.29
CA LEU A 192 -13.85 8.06 4.94
C LEU A 192 -14.54 7.47 6.18
N PRO A 193 -15.75 6.94 6.02
CA PRO A 193 -16.34 6.03 7.01
C PRO A 193 -15.44 4.83 7.25
N GLY A 194 -15.54 4.22 8.43
CA GLY A 194 -14.80 2.99 8.73
C GLY A 194 -15.14 1.87 7.74
N GLY A 195 -14.13 1.04 7.44
CA GLY A 195 -14.24 -0.06 6.48
C GLY A 195 -13.02 -0.19 5.58
N ALA A 196 -13.05 -1.19 4.70
CA ALA A 196 -12.00 -1.42 3.71
C ALA A 196 -12.32 -0.71 2.39
N TYR A 197 -11.29 -0.20 1.73
CA TYR A 197 -11.36 0.50 0.44
C TYR A 197 -10.20 0.09 -0.46
N ASN A 198 -10.50 -0.23 -1.70
CA ASN A 198 -9.51 -0.36 -2.75
C ASN A 198 -8.89 1.01 -3.05
N TYR A 199 -7.58 1.17 -2.77
CA TYR A 199 -6.91 2.45 -2.73
C TYR A 199 -5.71 2.47 -3.68
N GLY A 200 -5.94 2.84 -4.91
CA GLY A 200 -4.91 2.88 -5.94
C GLY A 200 -5.45 3.11 -7.34
N SER A 201 -4.54 3.08 -8.30
CA SER A 201 -4.84 3.16 -9.72
C SER A 201 -5.62 1.94 -10.20
N GLU A 202 -6.40 2.12 -11.25
CA GLU A 202 -6.92 1.01 -12.05
C GLU A 202 -6.04 0.79 -13.29
N ASN A 203 -6.11 -0.41 -13.86
CA ASN A 203 -5.34 -0.76 -15.04
C ASN A 203 -6.07 -1.82 -15.86
N THR A 204 -6.35 -1.54 -17.12
CA THR A 204 -6.92 -2.50 -18.07
C THR A 204 -5.86 -3.30 -18.81
N LEU A 205 -4.60 -2.89 -18.72
CA LEU A 205 -3.46 -3.59 -19.31
C LEU A 205 -2.99 -4.72 -18.37
N THR A 206 -2.45 -5.78 -18.95
CA THR A 206 -1.67 -6.77 -18.19
C THR A 206 -0.38 -6.16 -17.67
N MET A 207 0.29 -6.85 -16.76
CA MET A 207 1.59 -6.39 -16.23
C MET A 207 2.65 -6.35 -17.33
N LEU A 208 2.63 -7.29 -18.29
CA LEU A 208 3.56 -7.30 -19.42
C LEU A 208 3.28 -6.12 -20.36
N GLU A 209 2.02 -5.88 -20.73
CA GLU A 209 1.64 -4.73 -21.57
C GLU A 209 1.98 -3.40 -20.91
N THR A 210 1.78 -3.28 -19.59
CA THR A 210 2.17 -2.10 -18.82
C THR A 210 3.70 -1.86 -18.89
N ALA A 211 4.49 -2.92 -18.79
CA ALA A 211 5.94 -2.84 -18.89
C ALA A 211 6.40 -2.48 -20.30
N GLU A 212 5.79 -3.07 -21.34
CA GLU A 212 6.08 -2.72 -22.75
C GLU A 212 5.67 -1.27 -23.07
N TRP A 213 4.54 -0.80 -22.52
CA TRP A 213 4.15 0.59 -22.63
C TRP A 213 5.22 1.54 -22.06
N LEU A 214 5.71 1.26 -20.84
CA LEU A 214 6.74 2.07 -20.20
C LEU A 214 8.07 2.01 -20.94
N LYS A 215 8.47 0.82 -21.41
CA LYS A 215 9.67 0.62 -22.24
C LYS A 215 9.63 1.47 -23.50
N ALA A 216 8.52 1.44 -24.25
CA ALA A 216 8.35 2.23 -25.46
C ALA A 216 8.34 3.75 -25.16
N ARG A 217 7.74 4.14 -24.03
CA ARG A 217 7.61 5.55 -23.64
C ARG A 217 8.93 6.22 -23.29
N LEU A 218 9.88 5.44 -22.72
CA LEU A 218 11.20 5.92 -22.28
C LEU A 218 12.36 5.40 -23.15
N ASP A 219 12.07 4.71 -24.24
CA ASP A 219 13.07 4.06 -25.12
C ASP A 219 14.09 3.22 -24.34
N LEU A 220 13.58 2.38 -23.41
CA LEU A 220 14.45 1.60 -22.52
C LEU A 220 15.08 0.39 -23.25
N PRO A 221 16.39 0.13 -23.07
CA PRO A 221 17.04 -1.02 -23.69
C PRO A 221 16.77 -2.34 -22.95
N ILE A 222 15.80 -2.38 -22.05
CA ILE A 222 15.46 -3.54 -21.22
C ILE A 222 14.81 -4.63 -22.06
N LYS A 223 15.13 -5.89 -21.76
CA LYS A 223 14.45 -7.06 -22.30
C LYS A 223 13.31 -7.46 -21.36
N ILE A 224 12.09 -7.54 -21.89
CA ILE A 224 10.92 -7.99 -21.13
C ILE A 224 10.56 -9.40 -21.60
N ARG A 225 10.32 -10.31 -20.64
CA ARG A 225 9.86 -11.67 -20.90
C ARG A 225 8.51 -11.93 -20.24
N ASP A 226 7.73 -12.85 -20.78
CA ASP A 226 6.55 -13.36 -20.13
C ASP A 226 6.93 -14.24 -18.94
N ALA A 227 6.39 -13.92 -17.77
CA ALA A 227 6.56 -14.69 -16.54
C ALA A 227 5.57 -15.88 -16.41
N GLY A 228 4.76 -16.12 -17.44
CA GLY A 228 3.66 -17.09 -17.41
C GLY A 228 2.47 -16.62 -16.59
N SER A 229 1.52 -17.53 -16.37
CA SER A 229 0.29 -17.20 -15.63
C SER A 229 0.55 -16.83 -14.18
N ARG A 230 -0.13 -15.80 -13.72
CA ARG A 230 -0.12 -15.30 -12.34
C ARG A 230 -1.54 -14.98 -11.92
N HIS A 231 -1.80 -15.03 -10.61
CA HIS A 231 -3.09 -14.60 -10.06
C HIS A 231 -3.33 -13.10 -10.31
N HIS A 232 -4.59 -12.75 -10.56
CA HIS A 232 -4.97 -11.36 -10.75
C HIS A 232 -5.04 -10.61 -9.42
N LEU A 233 -4.74 -9.32 -9.46
CA LEU A 233 -4.84 -8.39 -8.33
C LEU A 233 -5.51 -7.09 -8.82
N TRP A 234 -6.49 -7.25 -9.69
CA TRP A 234 -7.22 -6.14 -10.31
C TRP A 234 -8.35 -5.70 -9.38
N MET A 235 -8.22 -4.49 -8.86
CA MET A 235 -9.17 -3.92 -7.91
C MET A 235 -10.24 -3.10 -8.62
N ASP A 236 -11.50 -3.27 -8.21
CA ASP A 236 -12.59 -2.33 -8.49
C ASP A 236 -12.52 -1.17 -7.49
N CYS A 237 -12.29 0.04 -7.98
CA CYS A 237 -12.20 1.24 -7.14
C CYS A 237 -13.50 2.05 -7.11
N ALA A 238 -14.64 1.50 -7.52
CA ALA A 238 -15.92 2.22 -7.56
C ALA A 238 -16.35 2.73 -6.18
N LYS A 239 -16.16 1.94 -5.13
CA LYS A 239 -16.52 2.33 -3.75
C LYS A 239 -15.80 3.61 -3.32
N ILE A 240 -14.49 3.71 -3.48
CA ILE A 240 -13.73 4.88 -3.07
C ILE A 240 -14.00 6.10 -3.96
N LYS A 241 -14.25 5.88 -5.25
CA LYS A 241 -14.65 6.93 -6.19
C LYS A 241 -15.97 7.59 -5.80
N ASN A 242 -16.92 6.83 -5.26
CA ASN A 242 -18.19 7.36 -4.74
C ASN A 242 -17.98 8.30 -3.54
N HIS A 243 -16.84 8.26 -2.88
CA HIS A 243 -16.42 9.23 -1.85
C HIS A 243 -15.54 10.36 -2.40
N GLY A 244 -15.45 10.51 -3.73
CA GLY A 244 -14.71 11.60 -4.38
C GLY A 244 -13.19 11.40 -4.45
N ILE A 245 -12.68 10.22 -4.08
CA ILE A 245 -11.25 9.91 -4.17
C ILE A 245 -10.97 9.22 -5.50
N ASN A 246 -10.21 9.90 -6.37
CA ASN A 246 -9.93 9.43 -7.71
C ASN A 246 -8.41 9.37 -7.95
N PHE A 247 -7.92 8.22 -8.35
CA PHE A 247 -6.56 8.03 -8.83
C PHE A 247 -6.49 8.15 -10.36
N CYS A 248 -5.35 8.56 -10.88
CA CYS A 248 -5.06 8.34 -12.29
C CYS A 248 -5.05 6.83 -12.59
N ASN A 249 -5.36 6.43 -13.83
CA ASN A 249 -5.05 5.07 -14.24
C ASN A 249 -3.53 4.84 -14.24
N THR A 250 -3.10 3.58 -14.32
CA THR A 250 -1.67 3.22 -14.23
C THR A 250 -0.80 3.96 -15.25
N THR A 251 -1.22 4.08 -16.51
CA THR A 251 -0.42 4.73 -17.55
C THR A 251 -0.34 6.24 -17.35
N ASP A 252 -1.42 6.90 -16.94
CA ASP A 252 -1.43 8.33 -16.66
C ASP A 252 -0.60 8.67 -15.41
N GLY A 253 -0.67 7.83 -14.38
CA GLY A 253 0.20 7.93 -13.19
C GLY A 253 1.68 7.80 -13.53
N LEU A 254 2.05 6.83 -14.39
CA LEU A 254 3.41 6.66 -14.93
C LEU A 254 3.83 7.89 -15.71
N GLN A 255 2.97 8.41 -16.61
CA GLN A 255 3.25 9.62 -17.38
C GLN A 255 3.45 10.85 -16.47
N LYS A 256 2.70 10.95 -15.37
CA LYS A 256 2.86 12.01 -14.37
C LYS A 256 4.23 11.89 -13.68
N CYS A 257 4.59 10.69 -13.24
CA CYS A 257 5.89 10.43 -12.61
C CYS A 257 7.06 10.75 -13.56
N ILE A 258 6.95 10.36 -14.85
CA ILE A 258 7.95 10.70 -15.90
C ILE A 258 8.14 12.21 -15.98
N ARG A 259 7.07 12.99 -16.01
CA ARG A 259 7.15 14.47 -16.05
C ARG A 259 7.76 15.04 -14.77
N ASP A 260 7.34 14.56 -13.60
CA ASP A 260 7.79 15.04 -12.29
C ASP A 260 9.30 14.88 -12.09
N TYR A 261 9.90 13.90 -12.73
CA TYR A 261 11.33 13.58 -12.64
C TYR A 261 12.13 13.84 -13.92
N SER A 262 11.48 14.33 -14.96
CA SER A 262 12.10 14.59 -16.28
C SER A 262 12.86 13.36 -16.83
N LEU A 263 12.22 12.18 -16.75
CA LEU A 263 12.76 10.91 -17.26
C LEU A 263 12.65 10.80 -18.77
#